data_729ce43c849a391fdbdd4b8029b8d10b
#
_entry.id   729ce43c849a391fdbdd4b8029b8d10b
#
_cell.length_a   1.000
_cell.length_b   1.000
_cell.length_c   1.000
_cell.angle_alpha   90.00
_cell.angle_beta   90.00
_cell.angle_gamma   90.00
#
_symmetry.space_group_name_H-M   'P 1'
#
loop_
_entity.id
_entity.type
_entity.pdbx_description
1 polymer ?
#
loop_
_entity_poly.entity_id
_entity_poly.type
_entity_poly.pdbx_seq_one_letter_code
_entity_poly.pdbx_strand_id
1 'polypeptide(L)'
;MATVKVEKLRKVFDGQERQIVALDDVSFEASGHTFVSIVGPSGCGKSTLLNILAGVETPTSGSVDISESGGKARVGYVFQAPRLLPWRSVMDNMLFVQSDQGPETTARAARYLDMVGLGDHQKSWPSQLSGGMQQRVGIARAFSIEPDALLMDEPFSHLDAITARGLRRELHGMWSETRKTILFVTHDVGEAVELSDRIVILAKGGRLRQTVDVELPFPRDPSDDRVALMKADVLRTFEELDLIAT
;
A
#
# COMPACT_ATOMS: atom_id res chain seq x y z
N MET A 1 0.43 15.21 11.49
CA MET A 1 1.08 14.36 10.46
C MET A 1 1.20 12.95 11.01
N ALA A 2 0.70 11.96 10.23
CA ALA A 2 0.80 10.57 10.69
C ALA A 2 2.24 10.07 10.67
N THR A 3 2.61 9.39 11.73
CA THR A 3 3.86 8.65 11.86
C THR A 3 3.54 7.18 12.03
N VAL A 4 4.20 6.35 11.23
CA VAL A 4 4.19 4.89 11.36
C VAL A 4 5.55 4.47 11.86
N LYS A 5 5.62 3.92 13.06
CA LYS A 5 6.85 3.46 13.69
C LYS A 5 6.78 1.95 13.93
N VAL A 6 7.78 1.25 13.48
CA VAL A 6 7.96 -0.19 13.67
C VAL A 6 9.27 -0.41 14.41
N GLU A 7 9.24 -1.09 15.56
CA GLU A 7 10.40 -1.31 16.41
C GLU A 7 10.58 -2.79 16.75
N LYS A 8 11.71 -3.36 16.31
CA LYS A 8 12.14 -4.74 16.57
C LYS A 8 11.02 -5.76 16.37
N LEU A 9 10.21 -5.54 15.31
CA LEU A 9 9.02 -6.32 15.06
C LEU A 9 9.38 -7.75 14.69
N ARG A 10 8.80 -8.70 15.43
CA ARG A 10 8.94 -10.12 15.17
C ARG A 10 7.56 -10.79 15.11
N LYS A 11 7.38 -11.68 14.14
CA LYS A 11 6.19 -12.54 14.05
C LYS A 11 6.60 -13.97 13.74
N VAL A 12 6.15 -14.89 14.58
CA VAL A 12 6.32 -16.32 14.41
C VAL A 12 4.92 -16.94 14.38
N PHE A 13 4.68 -17.80 13.42
CA PHE A 13 3.48 -18.63 13.36
C PHE A 13 3.82 -20.06 13.77
N ASP A 14 2.98 -20.67 14.58
CA ASP A 14 3.07 -22.08 14.91
C ASP A 14 2.49 -22.92 13.76
N GLY A 15 3.34 -23.58 13.01
CA GLY A 15 2.93 -24.53 11.98
C GLY A 15 2.80 -25.95 12.56
N GLN A 16 2.19 -26.86 11.80
CA GLN A 16 1.95 -28.25 12.23
C GLN A 16 3.24 -29.03 12.51
N GLU A 17 4.33 -28.76 11.77
CA GLU A 17 5.61 -29.46 11.92
C GLU A 17 6.75 -28.57 12.40
N ARG A 18 6.66 -27.28 12.17
CA ARG A 18 7.72 -26.31 12.55
C ARG A 18 7.15 -24.90 12.69
N GLN A 19 7.85 -24.11 13.48
CA GLN A 19 7.61 -22.67 13.57
C GLN A 19 8.06 -21.98 12.27
N ILE A 20 7.25 -21.03 11.81
CA ILE A 20 7.53 -20.20 10.63
C ILE A 20 7.79 -18.79 11.12
N VAL A 21 9.02 -18.32 10.97
CA VAL A 21 9.38 -16.92 11.24
C VAL A 21 8.99 -16.09 10.01
N ALA A 22 7.94 -15.30 10.15
CA ALA A 22 7.44 -14.43 9.09
C ALA A 22 8.11 -13.05 9.09
N LEU A 23 8.43 -12.52 10.29
CA LEU A 23 9.18 -11.28 10.48
C LEU A 23 10.20 -11.49 11.60
N ASP A 24 11.41 -10.95 11.43
CA ASP A 24 12.51 -11.09 12.37
C ASP A 24 13.29 -9.78 12.49
N ASP A 25 13.09 -9.07 13.61
CA ASP A 25 13.75 -7.81 13.98
C ASP A 25 13.60 -6.69 12.93
N VAL A 26 12.37 -6.46 12.46
CA VAL A 26 12.08 -5.38 11.49
C VAL A 26 11.90 -4.06 12.25
N SER A 27 12.68 -3.04 11.86
CA SER A 27 12.58 -1.69 12.43
C SER A 27 12.69 -0.65 11.32
N PHE A 28 11.69 0.23 11.19
CA PHE A 28 11.71 1.40 10.31
C PHE A 28 10.68 2.43 10.75
N GLU A 29 10.80 3.62 10.21
CA GLU A 29 9.85 4.71 10.45
C GLU A 29 9.44 5.35 9.11
N ALA A 30 8.15 5.69 9.00
CA ALA A 30 7.58 6.48 7.93
C ALA A 30 6.81 7.65 8.54
N SER A 31 7.18 8.87 8.21
CA SER A 31 6.59 10.09 8.77
C SER A 31 6.53 11.22 7.75
N GLY A 32 5.71 12.21 8.00
CA GLY A 32 5.76 13.48 7.27
C GLY A 32 5.22 13.42 5.83
N HIS A 33 4.10 12.73 5.59
CA HIS A 33 3.48 12.60 4.26
C HIS A 33 4.35 11.86 3.22
N THR A 34 5.11 10.88 3.68
CA THR A 34 5.97 10.08 2.82
C THR A 34 5.22 8.91 2.18
N PHE A 35 5.59 8.59 0.97
CA PHE A 35 5.22 7.36 0.30
C PHE A 35 6.35 6.34 0.48
N VAL A 36 6.12 5.32 1.28
CA VAL A 36 7.12 4.27 1.57
C VAL A 36 6.68 2.96 0.94
N SER A 37 7.51 2.43 0.03
CA SER A 37 7.31 1.08 -0.50
C SER A 37 8.05 0.03 0.33
N ILE A 38 7.41 -1.12 0.49
CA ILE A 38 8.00 -2.31 1.11
C ILE A 38 8.09 -3.37 0.01
N VAL A 39 9.32 -3.71 -0.37
CA VAL A 39 9.58 -4.67 -1.45
C VAL A 39 10.32 -5.89 -0.92
N GLY A 40 10.18 -7.01 -1.60
CA GLY A 40 10.84 -8.26 -1.23
C GLY A 40 10.25 -9.46 -1.94
N PRO A 41 10.94 -10.61 -1.93
CA PRO A 41 10.47 -11.82 -2.59
C PRO A 41 9.14 -12.32 -2.00
N SER A 42 8.47 -13.19 -2.75
CA SER A 42 7.23 -13.82 -2.25
C SER A 42 7.51 -14.59 -0.95
N GLY A 43 6.62 -14.45 0.02
CA GLY A 43 6.75 -15.12 1.33
C GLY A 43 7.72 -14.46 2.31
N CYS A 44 8.32 -13.30 2.02
CA CYS A 44 9.21 -12.60 2.96
C CYS A 44 8.49 -11.83 4.09
N GLY A 45 7.16 -11.93 4.22
CA GLY A 45 6.43 -11.34 5.34
C GLY A 45 5.77 -9.98 5.09
N LYS A 46 5.75 -9.46 3.85
CA LYS A 46 5.16 -8.14 3.51
C LYS A 46 3.70 -7.99 3.96
N SER A 47 2.85 -8.93 3.55
CA SER A 47 1.42 -8.91 3.94
C SER A 47 1.23 -9.15 5.44
N THR A 48 2.11 -9.95 6.08
CA THR A 48 2.12 -10.12 7.54
C THR A 48 2.41 -8.80 8.24
N LEU A 49 3.40 -8.04 7.75
CA LEU A 49 3.72 -6.70 8.26
C LEU A 49 2.53 -5.76 8.12
N LEU A 50 1.88 -5.69 6.96
CA LEU A 50 0.68 -4.86 6.77
C LEU A 50 -0.47 -5.29 7.68
N ASN A 51 -0.70 -6.59 7.86
CA ASN A 51 -1.75 -7.09 8.75
C ASN A 51 -1.50 -6.71 10.22
N ILE A 52 -0.24 -6.71 10.66
CA ILE A 52 0.11 -6.24 12.01
C ILE A 52 -0.12 -4.73 12.12
N LEU A 53 0.30 -3.95 11.14
CA LEU A 53 0.06 -2.50 11.09
C LEU A 53 -1.43 -2.15 11.05
N ALA A 54 -2.25 -2.97 10.39
CA ALA A 54 -3.70 -2.82 10.36
C ALA A 54 -4.40 -3.27 11.65
N GLY A 55 -3.67 -3.89 12.59
CA GLY A 55 -4.24 -4.45 13.83
C GLY A 55 -5.03 -5.75 13.61
N VAL A 56 -4.92 -6.37 12.43
CA VAL A 56 -5.56 -7.66 12.10
C VAL A 56 -4.77 -8.82 12.71
N GLU A 57 -3.45 -8.65 12.84
CA GLU A 57 -2.53 -9.64 13.38
C GLU A 57 -1.76 -9.04 14.56
N THR A 58 -1.45 -9.84 15.58
CA THR A 58 -0.62 -9.41 16.71
C THR A 58 0.83 -9.83 16.51
N PRO A 59 1.82 -8.99 16.82
CA PRO A 59 3.22 -9.39 16.79
C PRO A 59 3.54 -10.41 17.89
N THR A 60 4.56 -11.23 17.67
CA THR A 60 5.11 -12.11 18.72
C THR A 60 5.96 -11.29 19.70
N SER A 61 6.70 -10.30 19.19
CA SER A 61 7.45 -9.33 20.00
C SER A 61 7.72 -8.06 19.17
N GLY A 62 8.22 -7.01 19.83
CA GLY A 62 8.36 -5.69 19.23
C GLY A 62 7.06 -4.90 19.29
N SER A 63 7.04 -3.75 18.64
CA SER A 63 5.88 -2.86 18.66
C SER A 63 5.66 -2.17 17.32
N VAL A 64 4.39 -1.81 17.06
CA VAL A 64 4.00 -0.91 15.98
C VAL A 64 3.17 0.21 16.57
N ASP A 65 3.41 1.43 16.13
CA ASP A 65 2.63 2.61 16.45
C ASP A 65 2.25 3.35 15.19
N ILE A 66 0.97 3.69 15.04
CA ILE A 66 0.48 4.57 13.99
C ILE A 66 -0.28 5.69 14.68
N SER A 67 0.37 6.83 14.77
CA SER A 67 -0.12 7.98 15.53
C SER A 67 -0.16 9.24 14.68
N GLU A 68 -1.08 10.15 15.02
CA GLU A 68 -1.12 11.51 14.50
C GLU A 68 -1.32 12.50 15.63
N SER A 69 -0.46 13.53 15.67
CA SER A 69 -0.54 14.61 16.66
C SER A 69 -0.69 14.11 18.11
N GLY A 70 -0.04 12.95 18.44
CA GLY A 70 -0.07 12.34 19.76
C GLY A 70 -1.33 11.49 20.07
N GLY A 71 -2.23 11.28 19.08
CA GLY A 71 -3.38 10.39 19.18
C GLY A 71 -3.29 9.21 18.22
N LYS A 72 -4.21 8.25 18.34
CA LYS A 72 -4.30 7.12 17.42
C LYS A 72 -4.73 7.60 16.03
N ALA A 73 -3.95 7.28 15.01
CA ALA A 73 -4.26 7.64 13.62
C ALA A 73 -5.39 6.77 13.04
N ARG A 74 -6.17 7.35 12.13
CA ARG A 74 -7.12 6.62 11.30
C ARG A 74 -6.36 5.95 10.15
N VAL A 75 -6.52 4.64 10.03
CA VAL A 75 -5.82 3.84 9.01
C VAL A 75 -6.80 3.39 7.94
N GLY A 76 -6.48 3.68 6.68
CA GLY A 76 -7.15 3.11 5.51
C GLY A 76 -6.39 1.89 5.00
N TYR A 77 -7.10 0.95 4.36
CA TYR A 77 -6.49 -0.26 3.80
C TYR A 77 -6.99 -0.53 2.39
N VAL A 78 -6.06 -0.68 1.45
CA VAL A 78 -6.30 -1.15 0.08
C VAL A 78 -5.82 -2.58 -0.03
N PHE A 79 -6.74 -3.50 -0.29
CA PHE A 79 -6.44 -4.91 -0.45
C PHE A 79 -5.95 -5.24 -1.86
N GLN A 80 -5.20 -6.31 -2.00
CA GLN A 80 -4.78 -6.87 -3.28
C GLN A 80 -5.98 -7.14 -4.20
N ALA A 81 -7.02 -7.84 -3.71
CA ALA A 81 -8.31 -7.90 -4.37
C ALA A 81 -9.21 -6.76 -3.84
N PRO A 82 -10.00 -6.08 -4.69
CA PRO A 82 -10.76 -4.87 -4.29
C PRO A 82 -11.80 -5.09 -3.19
N ARG A 83 -12.19 -6.34 -2.92
CA ARG A 83 -13.15 -6.73 -1.85
C ARG A 83 -14.39 -5.84 -1.84
N LEU A 84 -14.97 -5.61 -3.02
CA LEU A 84 -16.23 -4.91 -3.12
C LEU A 84 -17.38 -5.84 -2.70
N LEU A 85 -18.40 -5.26 -2.08
CA LEU A 85 -19.65 -5.96 -1.75
C LEU A 85 -20.44 -6.14 -3.04
N PRO A 86 -20.58 -7.38 -3.60
CA PRO A 86 -21.14 -7.58 -4.92
C PRO A 86 -22.65 -7.26 -4.99
N TRP A 87 -23.32 -7.23 -3.84
CA TRP A 87 -24.75 -6.89 -3.69
C TRP A 87 -24.99 -5.41 -3.37
N ARG A 88 -23.99 -4.55 -3.52
CA ARG A 88 -24.09 -3.10 -3.33
C ARG A 88 -23.58 -2.36 -4.56
N SER A 89 -24.18 -1.21 -4.85
CA SER A 89 -23.69 -0.31 -5.89
C SER A 89 -22.28 0.21 -5.56
N VAL A 90 -21.63 0.84 -6.52
CA VAL A 90 -20.33 1.51 -6.32
C VAL A 90 -20.44 2.54 -5.19
N MET A 91 -21.44 3.43 -5.24
CA MET A 91 -21.64 4.44 -4.19
C MET A 91 -21.93 3.79 -2.83
N ASP A 92 -22.74 2.74 -2.77
CA ASP A 92 -23.01 2.04 -1.52
C ASP A 92 -21.76 1.35 -0.94
N ASN A 93 -20.85 0.88 -1.81
CA ASN A 93 -19.54 0.38 -1.40
C ASN A 93 -18.67 1.48 -0.78
N MET A 94 -18.73 2.71 -1.33
CA MET A 94 -18.02 3.86 -0.79
C MET A 94 -18.58 4.27 0.58
N LEU A 95 -19.91 4.29 0.71
CA LEU A 95 -20.59 4.71 1.93
C LEU A 95 -20.54 3.65 3.04
N PHE A 96 -20.32 2.39 2.69
CA PHE A 96 -20.25 1.29 3.66
C PHE A 96 -19.16 1.46 4.73
N VAL A 97 -18.05 2.09 4.37
CA VAL A 97 -16.90 2.28 5.28
C VAL A 97 -16.92 3.60 6.04
N GLN A 98 -17.95 4.42 5.81
CA GLN A 98 -18.10 5.73 6.45
C GLN A 98 -18.76 5.60 7.82
N SER A 99 -18.44 6.52 8.72
CA SER A 99 -19.10 6.62 10.04
C SER A 99 -20.52 7.18 9.98
N ASP A 100 -20.80 7.93 8.92
CA ASP A 100 -22.12 8.52 8.64
C ASP A 100 -22.41 8.45 7.13
N GLN A 101 -23.65 8.73 6.74
CA GLN A 101 -24.09 8.74 5.34
C GLN A 101 -24.77 10.07 4.98
N GLY A 102 -24.36 11.15 5.62
CA GLY A 102 -24.85 12.49 5.34
C GLY A 102 -24.48 13.01 3.95
N PRO A 103 -25.08 14.15 3.55
CA PRO A 103 -24.83 14.76 2.24
C PRO A 103 -23.34 15.08 1.99
N GLU A 104 -22.62 15.53 3.02
CA GLU A 104 -21.19 15.85 2.92
C GLU A 104 -20.34 14.60 2.67
N THR A 105 -20.63 13.52 3.37
CA THR A 105 -19.95 12.22 3.19
C THR A 105 -20.24 11.65 1.80
N THR A 106 -21.47 11.77 1.31
CA THR A 106 -21.84 11.35 -0.05
C THR A 106 -21.11 12.19 -1.09
N ALA A 107 -21.04 13.51 -0.93
CA ALA A 107 -20.30 14.38 -1.84
C ALA A 107 -18.80 14.08 -1.84
N ARG A 108 -18.22 13.82 -0.67
CA ARG A 108 -16.83 13.38 -0.54
C ARG A 108 -16.58 12.06 -1.26
N ALA A 109 -17.43 11.06 -1.06
CA ALA A 109 -17.32 9.77 -1.76
C ALA A 109 -17.41 9.95 -3.29
N ALA A 110 -18.32 10.79 -3.78
CA ALA A 110 -18.45 11.11 -5.21
C ALA A 110 -17.17 11.76 -5.74
N ARG A 111 -16.60 12.73 -5.03
CA ARG A 111 -15.32 13.38 -5.42
C ARG A 111 -14.20 12.36 -5.58
N TYR A 112 -14.04 11.40 -4.66
CA TYR A 112 -13.00 10.37 -4.80
C TYR A 112 -13.27 9.42 -5.96
N LEU A 113 -14.53 9.15 -6.31
CA LEU A 113 -14.87 8.41 -7.53
C LEU A 113 -14.53 9.20 -8.80
N ASP A 114 -14.76 10.51 -8.80
CA ASP A 114 -14.36 11.38 -9.91
C ASP A 114 -12.84 11.39 -10.11
N MET A 115 -12.05 11.45 -9.03
CA MET A 115 -10.58 11.43 -9.07
C MET A 115 -10.01 10.16 -9.71
N VAL A 116 -10.73 9.03 -9.64
CA VAL A 116 -10.36 7.76 -10.29
C VAL A 116 -11.13 7.51 -11.60
N GLY A 117 -11.80 8.53 -12.14
CA GLY A 117 -12.51 8.45 -13.42
C GLY A 117 -13.76 7.58 -13.40
N LEU A 118 -14.42 7.44 -12.24
CA LEU A 118 -15.60 6.59 -12.04
C LEU A 118 -16.86 7.37 -11.60
N GLY A 119 -16.89 8.69 -11.78
CA GLY A 119 -18.03 9.52 -11.40
C GLY A 119 -19.35 9.08 -12.03
N ASP A 120 -19.33 8.63 -13.29
CA ASP A 120 -20.52 8.15 -14.01
C ASP A 120 -20.96 6.73 -13.58
N HIS A 121 -20.13 6.02 -12.81
CA HIS A 121 -20.37 4.63 -12.41
C HIS A 121 -20.93 4.46 -10.99
N GLN A 122 -21.36 5.53 -10.33
CA GLN A 122 -21.82 5.50 -8.94
C GLN A 122 -22.96 4.50 -8.68
N LYS A 123 -23.86 4.32 -9.67
CA LYS A 123 -25.01 3.41 -9.60
C LYS A 123 -24.71 2.01 -10.14
N SER A 124 -23.54 1.80 -10.75
CA SER A 124 -23.14 0.50 -11.28
C SER A 124 -22.89 -0.52 -10.16
N TRP A 125 -23.04 -1.80 -10.50
CA TRP A 125 -22.71 -2.91 -9.61
C TRP A 125 -21.30 -3.42 -9.87
N PRO A 126 -20.60 -4.01 -8.90
CA PRO A 126 -19.25 -4.56 -9.12
C PRO A 126 -19.16 -5.51 -10.32
N SER A 127 -20.18 -6.32 -10.57
CA SER A 127 -20.23 -7.25 -11.72
C SER A 127 -20.26 -6.56 -13.10
N GLN A 128 -20.57 -5.26 -13.14
CA GLN A 128 -20.60 -4.46 -14.36
C GLN A 128 -19.28 -3.73 -14.63
N LEU A 129 -18.31 -3.84 -13.70
CA LEU A 129 -17.02 -3.16 -13.76
C LEU A 129 -15.91 -4.14 -14.20
N SER A 130 -14.96 -3.64 -14.99
CA SER A 130 -13.70 -4.37 -15.21
C SER A 130 -12.89 -4.51 -13.92
N GLY A 131 -11.94 -5.46 -13.87
CA GLY A 131 -11.07 -5.63 -12.70
C GLY A 131 -10.33 -4.34 -12.30
N GLY A 132 -9.83 -3.59 -13.30
CA GLY A 132 -9.20 -2.29 -13.06
C GLY A 132 -10.16 -1.24 -12.48
N MET A 133 -11.41 -1.19 -12.97
CA MET A 133 -12.42 -0.31 -12.40
C MET A 133 -12.77 -0.71 -10.96
N GLN A 134 -12.89 -1.99 -10.67
CA GLN A 134 -13.13 -2.47 -9.30
C GLN A 134 -11.98 -2.07 -8.37
N GLN A 135 -10.74 -2.16 -8.83
CA GLN A 135 -9.56 -1.76 -8.05
C GLN A 135 -9.56 -0.25 -7.79
N ARG A 136 -9.93 0.57 -8.79
CA ARG A 136 -10.11 2.02 -8.62
C ARG A 136 -11.16 2.34 -7.54
N VAL A 137 -12.30 1.65 -7.53
CA VAL A 137 -13.29 1.80 -6.45
C VAL A 137 -12.69 1.43 -5.09
N GLY A 138 -11.91 0.35 -5.00
CA GLY A 138 -11.25 -0.06 -3.77
C GLY A 138 -10.29 1.00 -3.23
N ILE A 139 -9.50 1.62 -4.11
CA ILE A 139 -8.58 2.72 -3.76
C ILE A 139 -9.39 3.97 -3.34
N ALA A 140 -10.34 4.42 -4.16
CA ALA A 140 -11.19 5.56 -3.84
C ALA A 140 -11.89 5.39 -2.48
N ARG A 141 -12.41 4.19 -2.21
CA ARG A 141 -13.04 3.85 -0.93
C ARG A 141 -12.09 4.02 0.26
N ALA A 142 -10.84 3.56 0.13
CA ALA A 142 -9.86 3.69 1.20
C ALA A 142 -9.42 5.15 1.44
N PHE A 143 -9.37 5.98 0.40
CA PHE A 143 -9.10 7.42 0.54
C PHE A 143 -10.30 8.19 1.08
N SER A 144 -11.54 7.79 0.76
CA SER A 144 -12.75 8.55 1.10
C SER A 144 -13.06 8.62 2.60
N ILE A 145 -12.47 7.74 3.41
CA ILE A 145 -12.53 7.85 4.87
C ILE A 145 -11.57 8.92 5.42
N GLU A 146 -10.81 9.59 4.55
CA GLU A 146 -9.79 10.56 4.90
C GLU A 146 -8.82 10.04 5.96
N PRO A 147 -8.11 8.92 5.68
CA PRO A 147 -7.22 8.31 6.64
C PRO A 147 -6.00 9.19 6.87
N ASP A 148 -5.37 9.05 8.04
CA ASP A 148 -4.10 9.69 8.36
C ASP A 148 -2.93 8.90 7.75
N ALA A 149 -3.06 7.57 7.74
CA ALA A 149 -2.14 6.66 7.07
C ALA A 149 -2.89 5.66 6.19
N LEU A 150 -2.30 5.27 5.05
CA LEU A 150 -2.87 4.33 4.11
C LEU A 150 -1.94 3.14 3.92
N LEU A 151 -2.46 1.94 4.12
CA LEU A 151 -1.78 0.68 3.88
C LEU A 151 -2.29 0.07 2.57
N MET A 152 -1.38 -0.33 1.67
CA MET A 152 -1.73 -0.90 0.38
C MET A 152 -0.99 -2.22 0.16
N ASP A 153 -1.75 -3.30 -0.08
CA ASP A 153 -1.21 -4.64 -0.32
C ASP A 153 -1.33 -4.98 -1.80
N GLU A 154 -0.22 -4.89 -2.54
CA GLU A 154 -0.09 -5.24 -3.97
C GLU A 154 -1.29 -4.77 -4.85
N PRO A 155 -1.70 -3.50 -4.82
CA PRO A 155 -2.95 -3.05 -5.42
C PRO A 155 -2.99 -3.13 -6.96
N PHE A 156 -1.86 -3.40 -7.61
CA PHE A 156 -1.76 -3.46 -9.07
C PHE A 156 -1.49 -4.85 -9.63
N SER A 157 -1.30 -5.87 -8.77
CA SER A 157 -0.81 -7.20 -9.15
C SER A 157 -1.71 -7.99 -10.12
N HIS A 158 -3.00 -7.66 -10.20
CA HIS A 158 -3.97 -8.34 -11.07
C HIS A 158 -4.38 -7.52 -12.29
N LEU A 159 -3.64 -6.43 -12.59
CA LEU A 159 -3.93 -5.55 -13.70
C LEU A 159 -2.95 -5.74 -14.84
N ASP A 160 -3.42 -5.56 -16.07
CA ASP A 160 -2.52 -5.44 -17.21
C ASP A 160 -1.64 -4.18 -17.09
N ALA A 161 -0.50 -4.18 -17.78
CA ALA A 161 0.52 -3.14 -17.64
C ALA A 161 -0.01 -1.72 -17.97
N ILE A 162 -0.93 -1.59 -18.93
CA ILE A 162 -1.47 -0.29 -19.35
C ILE A 162 -2.41 0.25 -18.26
N THR A 163 -3.33 -0.58 -17.79
CA THR A 163 -4.27 -0.24 -16.71
C THR A 163 -3.52 0.07 -15.42
N ALA A 164 -2.52 -0.74 -15.05
CA ALA A 164 -1.69 -0.51 -13.87
C ALA A 164 -0.95 0.84 -13.93
N ARG A 165 -0.37 1.18 -15.11
CA ARG A 165 0.32 2.48 -15.31
C ARG A 165 -0.63 3.66 -15.15
N GLY A 166 -1.84 3.57 -15.71
CA GLY A 166 -2.89 4.58 -15.55
C GLY A 166 -3.25 4.79 -14.08
N LEU A 167 -3.50 3.68 -13.37
CA LEU A 167 -3.91 3.70 -11.98
C LEU A 167 -2.79 4.23 -11.04
N ARG A 168 -1.51 3.94 -11.32
CA ARG A 168 -0.38 4.51 -10.57
C ARG A 168 -0.32 6.04 -10.68
N ARG A 169 -0.59 6.59 -11.87
CA ARG A 169 -0.65 8.06 -12.06
C ARG A 169 -1.80 8.68 -11.28
N GLU A 170 -2.97 8.05 -11.29
CA GLU A 170 -4.14 8.49 -10.52
C GLU A 170 -3.86 8.43 -9.02
N LEU A 171 -3.27 7.33 -8.54
CA LEU A 171 -2.86 7.19 -7.14
C LEU A 171 -1.87 8.29 -6.72
N HIS A 172 -0.86 8.56 -7.56
CA HIS A 172 0.09 9.63 -7.29
C HIS A 172 -0.59 11.01 -7.26
N GLY A 173 -1.55 11.28 -8.16
CA GLY A 173 -2.36 12.50 -8.16
C GLY A 173 -3.13 12.65 -6.84
N MET A 174 -3.86 11.62 -6.41
CA MET A 174 -4.59 11.60 -5.14
C MET A 174 -3.65 11.81 -3.94
N TRP A 175 -2.49 11.15 -3.93
CA TRP A 175 -1.50 11.33 -2.87
C TRP A 175 -0.94 12.75 -2.83
N SER A 176 -0.62 13.34 -3.98
CA SER A 176 -0.11 14.71 -4.08
C SER A 176 -1.09 15.76 -3.55
N GLU A 177 -2.41 15.53 -3.73
CA GLU A 177 -3.46 16.40 -3.21
C GLU A 177 -3.70 16.20 -1.71
N THR A 178 -3.71 14.94 -1.25
CA THR A 178 -4.13 14.61 0.10
C THR A 178 -3.00 14.56 1.11
N ARG A 179 -1.76 14.41 0.64
CA ARG A 179 -0.54 14.39 1.48
C ARG A 179 -0.63 13.42 2.65
N LYS A 180 -1.04 12.17 2.39
CA LYS A 180 -1.12 11.11 3.39
C LYS A 180 0.21 10.36 3.51
N THR A 181 0.48 9.76 4.68
CA THR A 181 1.55 8.77 4.81
C THR A 181 1.05 7.46 4.20
N ILE A 182 1.78 6.91 3.22
CA ILE A 182 1.42 5.67 2.54
C ILE A 182 2.47 4.61 2.79
N LEU A 183 2.05 3.41 3.20
CA LEU A 183 2.85 2.20 3.15
C LEU A 183 2.30 1.29 2.05
N PHE A 184 3.12 1.04 1.05
CA PHE A 184 2.77 0.34 -0.17
C PHE A 184 3.60 -0.94 -0.31
N VAL A 185 2.95 -2.07 -0.27
CA VAL A 185 3.60 -3.37 -0.51
C VAL A 185 3.49 -3.72 -1.98
N THR A 186 4.62 -4.07 -2.57
CA THR A 186 4.68 -4.61 -3.93
C THR A 186 5.85 -5.58 -4.08
N HIS A 187 5.79 -6.46 -5.07
CA HIS A 187 6.92 -7.27 -5.53
C HIS A 187 7.59 -6.65 -6.77
N ASP A 188 7.00 -5.60 -7.37
CA ASP A 188 7.57 -4.89 -8.53
C ASP A 188 8.40 -3.68 -8.08
N VAL A 189 9.72 -3.78 -8.28
CA VAL A 189 10.67 -2.70 -7.99
C VAL A 189 10.41 -1.46 -8.85
N GLY A 190 9.88 -1.64 -10.06
CA GLY A 190 9.52 -0.51 -10.94
C GLY A 190 8.40 0.34 -10.32
N GLU A 191 7.36 -0.28 -9.76
CA GLU A 191 6.29 0.41 -9.04
C GLU A 191 6.84 1.17 -7.83
N ALA A 192 7.73 0.52 -7.05
CA ALA A 192 8.33 1.13 -5.89
C ALA A 192 9.17 2.36 -6.26
N VAL A 193 10.00 2.31 -7.30
CA VAL A 193 10.78 3.46 -7.76
C VAL A 193 9.89 4.55 -8.35
N GLU A 194 8.82 4.18 -9.07
CA GLU A 194 7.90 5.14 -9.68
C GLU A 194 7.13 5.97 -8.63
N LEU A 195 6.72 5.34 -7.51
CA LEU A 195 5.75 5.93 -6.58
C LEU A 195 6.34 6.45 -5.26
N SER A 196 7.50 5.94 -4.82
CA SER A 196 7.90 6.11 -3.41
C SER A 196 9.01 7.11 -3.20
N ASP A 197 8.96 7.81 -2.08
CA ASP A 197 10.08 8.61 -1.57
C ASP A 197 11.16 7.70 -0.95
N ARG A 198 10.73 6.54 -0.43
CA ARG A 198 11.60 5.57 0.27
C ARG A 198 11.18 4.14 -0.01
N ILE A 199 12.16 3.26 -0.18
CA ILE A 199 11.96 1.83 -0.40
C ILE A 199 12.60 1.05 0.76
N VAL A 200 11.80 0.24 1.44
CA VAL A 200 12.23 -0.70 2.48
C VAL A 200 12.34 -2.09 1.84
N ILE A 201 13.52 -2.69 1.88
CA ILE A 201 13.78 -3.99 1.27
C ILE A 201 13.76 -5.06 2.35
N LEU A 202 12.84 -6.02 2.22
CA LEU A 202 12.74 -7.21 3.07
C LEU A 202 13.36 -8.42 2.38
N ALA A 203 14.22 -9.14 3.11
CA ALA A 203 14.80 -10.41 2.67
C ALA A 203 13.91 -11.59 3.06
N LYS A 204 14.20 -12.79 2.51
CA LYS A 204 13.63 -14.06 2.99
C LYS A 204 13.86 -14.20 4.50
N GLY A 205 12.86 -14.74 5.23
CA GLY A 205 12.90 -14.83 6.69
C GLY A 205 12.49 -13.55 7.42
N GLY A 206 11.95 -12.55 6.68
CA GLY A 206 11.29 -11.38 7.26
C GLY A 206 12.24 -10.37 7.89
N ARG A 207 13.48 -10.28 7.43
CA ARG A 207 14.46 -9.30 7.93
C ARG A 207 14.52 -8.07 7.02
N LEU A 208 14.61 -6.89 7.64
CA LEU A 208 14.92 -5.68 6.92
C LEU A 208 16.39 -5.74 6.46
N ARG A 209 16.61 -5.62 5.15
CA ARG A 209 17.94 -5.65 4.57
C ARG A 209 18.51 -4.25 4.38
N GLN A 210 17.73 -3.39 3.78
CA GLN A 210 18.17 -2.04 3.41
C GLN A 210 16.97 -1.11 3.28
N THR A 211 17.22 0.16 3.50
CA THR A 211 16.30 1.25 3.15
C THR A 211 17.00 2.12 2.11
N VAL A 212 16.28 2.45 1.04
CA VAL A 212 16.77 3.26 -0.07
C VAL A 212 15.89 4.49 -0.21
N ASP A 213 16.46 5.68 -0.15
CA ASP A 213 15.76 6.93 -0.45
C ASP A 213 15.78 7.17 -1.96
N VAL A 214 14.63 7.56 -2.53
CA VAL A 214 14.47 7.76 -3.98
C VAL A 214 14.47 9.26 -4.25
N GLU A 215 15.65 9.81 -4.50
CA GLU A 215 15.87 11.25 -4.73
C GLU A 215 15.57 11.70 -6.18
N LEU A 216 14.54 11.12 -6.79
CA LEU A 216 14.10 11.48 -8.13
C LEU A 216 12.85 12.37 -8.06
N PRO A 217 12.77 13.46 -8.84
CA PRO A 217 11.59 14.30 -8.85
C PRO A 217 10.38 13.59 -9.48
N PHE A 218 9.18 13.92 -9.02
CA PHE A 218 7.92 13.51 -9.65
C PHE A 218 7.52 14.48 -10.78
N PRO A 219 6.77 14.02 -11.81
CA PRO A 219 6.39 12.63 -12.06
C PRO A 219 7.58 11.80 -12.58
N ARG A 220 7.67 10.54 -12.20
CA ARG A 220 8.71 9.62 -12.65
C ARG A 220 8.22 8.79 -13.82
N ASP A 221 8.86 8.95 -14.97
CA ASP A 221 8.55 8.16 -16.17
C ASP A 221 9.45 6.91 -16.20
N PRO A 222 8.87 5.69 -16.33
CA PRO A 222 9.66 4.47 -16.46
C PRO A 222 10.63 4.46 -17.64
N SER A 223 10.46 5.34 -18.63
CA SER A 223 11.38 5.51 -19.77
C SER A 223 12.54 6.48 -19.50
N ASP A 224 12.57 7.16 -18.34
CA ASP A 224 13.70 8.01 -17.93
C ASP A 224 14.88 7.14 -17.48
N ASP A 225 16.05 7.37 -18.04
CA ASP A 225 17.28 6.63 -17.73
C ASP A 225 17.62 6.63 -16.24
N ARG A 226 17.32 7.72 -15.51
CA ARG A 226 17.53 7.81 -14.06
C ARG A 226 16.63 6.85 -13.29
N VAL A 227 15.38 6.70 -13.73
CA VAL A 227 14.42 5.74 -13.15
C VAL A 227 14.87 4.31 -13.44
N ALA A 228 15.35 4.05 -14.67
CA ALA A 228 15.86 2.74 -15.05
C ALA A 228 17.14 2.36 -14.25
N LEU A 229 18.06 3.30 -14.05
CA LEU A 229 19.26 3.10 -13.23
C LEU A 229 18.90 2.83 -11.76
N MET A 230 18.04 3.63 -11.16
CA MET A 230 17.58 3.42 -9.78
C MET A 230 16.92 2.04 -9.62
N LYS A 231 16.07 1.62 -10.57
CA LYS A 231 15.48 0.28 -10.59
C LYS A 231 16.55 -0.82 -10.63
N ALA A 232 17.56 -0.66 -11.48
CA ALA A 232 18.67 -1.62 -11.57
C ALA A 232 19.47 -1.71 -10.27
N ASP A 233 19.70 -0.60 -9.58
CA ASP A 233 20.43 -0.56 -8.31
C ASP A 233 19.64 -1.27 -7.19
N VAL A 234 18.33 -1.04 -7.10
CA VAL A 234 17.46 -1.75 -6.16
C VAL A 234 17.43 -3.26 -6.49
N LEU A 235 17.35 -3.64 -7.77
CA LEU A 235 17.34 -5.06 -8.18
C LEU A 235 18.67 -5.77 -7.83
N ARG A 236 19.84 -5.13 -8.00
CA ARG A 236 21.11 -5.71 -7.56
C ARG A 236 21.13 -6.08 -6.09
N THR A 237 20.48 -5.26 -5.24
CA THR A 237 20.35 -5.57 -3.82
C THR A 237 19.60 -6.90 -3.59
N PHE A 238 18.62 -7.25 -4.44
CA PHE A 238 17.94 -8.55 -4.37
C PHE A 238 18.81 -9.71 -4.85
N GLU A 239 19.54 -9.54 -5.95
CA GLU A 239 20.44 -10.58 -6.50
C GLU A 239 21.53 -10.96 -5.51
N GLU A 240 22.15 -9.98 -4.86
CA GLU A 240 23.13 -10.21 -3.78
C GLU A 240 22.53 -10.96 -2.60
N LEU A 241 21.23 -10.78 -2.33
CA LEU A 241 20.50 -11.47 -1.24
C LEU A 241 20.26 -12.95 -1.54
N ASP A 242 19.90 -13.29 -2.78
CA ASP A 242 19.67 -14.69 -3.18
C ASP A 242 20.98 -15.49 -3.25
N LEU A 243 22.11 -14.85 -3.56
CA LEU A 243 23.45 -15.47 -3.56
C LEU A 243 23.99 -15.74 -2.14
N ILE A 244 23.53 -15.00 -1.12
CA ILE A 244 23.98 -15.19 0.29
C ILE A 244 23.07 -16.21 1.01
N ALA A 245 21.88 -16.50 0.48
CA ALA A 245 20.89 -17.40 1.08
C ALA A 245 21.00 -18.87 0.59
N THR A 246 21.96 -19.19 -0.28
CA THR A 246 22.36 -20.54 -0.72
C THR A 246 23.60 -20.98 0.00
#